data_3cb0504bc6b2ec384b84910e4604ef60
#
_entry.id   3cb0504bc6b2ec384b84910e4604ef60
#
_cell.length_a   1.000
_cell.length_b   1.000
_cell.length_c   1.000
_cell.angle_alpha   90.00
_cell.angle_beta   90.00
_cell.angle_gamma   90.00
#
_symmetry.space_group_name_H-M   'P 1'
#
loop_
_entity.id
_entity.type
_entity.pdbx_description
1 polymer ?
#
loop_
_entity_poly.entity_id
_entity_poly.type
_entity_poly.pdbx_seq_one_letter_code
_entity_poly.pdbx_strand_id
1 'polypeptide(L)'
;TVFVTFPYVSREVIPVLNAQGKDEEEAAALMGAGGLKIFFKITFPQMKWALLYGVILCTSRALGEFGAVNALSKTRGETFTLPLEIDALYMSGTEQSVTAAFAVSSLLVILAYIIPSKYSGISGKNKKGEPLICMLK
;
A
#
# COMPACT_ATOMS: atom_id res chain seq x y z
N THR A 1 3.97 12.49 1.09
CA THR A 1 3.36 11.20 0.68
C THR A 1 3.40 10.19 1.82
N VAL A 2 4.56 9.89 2.45
CA VAL A 2 4.69 8.88 3.53
C VAL A 2 3.75 9.17 4.70
N PHE A 3 3.64 10.41 5.15
CA PHE A 3 2.75 10.80 6.25
C PHE A 3 1.26 10.51 5.94
N VAL A 4 0.86 10.71 4.69
CA VAL A 4 -0.53 10.46 4.25
C VAL A 4 -0.82 8.96 4.09
N THR A 5 0.19 8.16 3.74
CA THR A 5 0.02 6.73 3.48
C THR A 5 0.24 5.84 4.69
N PHE A 6 0.94 6.31 5.73
CA PHE A 6 1.18 5.55 6.97
C PHE A 6 -0.08 4.97 7.63
N PRO A 7 -1.21 5.71 7.74
CA PRO A 7 -2.43 5.17 8.34
C PRO A 7 -2.98 3.92 7.64
N TYR A 8 -2.71 3.75 6.35
CA TYR A 8 -3.17 2.57 5.59
C TYR A 8 -2.47 1.29 6.06
N VAL A 9 -1.16 1.35 6.34
CA VAL A 9 -0.43 0.19 6.90
C VAL A 9 -0.98 -0.18 8.28
N SER A 10 -1.16 0.81 9.14
CA SER A 10 -1.69 0.58 10.49
C SER A 10 -3.08 -0.06 10.45
N ARG A 11 -3.94 0.41 9.54
CA ARG A 11 -5.30 -0.10 9.36
C ARG A 11 -5.34 -1.57 8.93
N GLU A 12 -4.36 -2.02 8.15
CA GLU A 12 -4.27 -3.41 7.70
C GLU A 12 -3.62 -4.33 8.75
N VAL A 13 -2.66 -3.83 9.51
CA VAL A 13 -1.90 -4.62 10.49
C VAL A 13 -2.69 -4.83 11.78
N ILE A 14 -3.37 -3.80 12.29
CA ILE A 14 -4.10 -3.86 13.57
C ILE A 14 -5.15 -4.97 13.62
N PRO A 15 -6.06 -5.14 12.61
CA PRO A 15 -7.05 -6.20 12.66
C PRO A 15 -6.43 -7.60 12.67
N VAL A 16 -5.32 -7.79 11.97
CA VAL A 16 -4.62 -9.08 11.91
C VAL A 16 -4.02 -9.42 13.28
N LEU A 17 -3.38 -8.48 13.94
CA LEU A 17 -2.86 -8.66 15.30
C LEU A 17 -3.98 -8.95 16.30
N ASN A 18 -5.10 -8.25 16.20
CA ASN A 18 -6.26 -8.48 17.09
C ASN A 18 -6.91 -9.84 16.84
N ALA A 19 -6.95 -10.32 15.61
CA ALA A 19 -7.53 -11.62 15.25
C ALA A 19 -6.66 -12.81 15.67
N GLN A 20 -5.35 -12.61 15.78
CA GLN A 20 -4.42 -13.67 16.22
C GLN A 20 -4.52 -13.98 17.71
N GLY A 21 -4.99 -13.04 18.54
CA GLY A 21 -4.98 -13.17 19.98
C GLY A 21 -3.57 -13.12 20.58
N LYS A 22 -3.45 -13.36 21.86
CA LYS A 22 -2.19 -13.34 22.61
C LYS A 22 -1.74 -14.73 23.07
N ASP A 23 -2.51 -15.76 22.78
CA ASP A 23 -2.33 -17.11 23.34
C ASP A 23 -0.95 -17.68 23.01
N GLU A 24 -0.48 -17.52 21.77
CA GLU A 24 0.84 -18.00 21.35
C GLU A 24 1.99 -17.21 21.97
N GLU A 25 1.81 -15.91 22.17
CA GLU A 25 2.81 -15.04 22.81
C GLU A 25 2.92 -15.34 24.30
N GLU A 26 1.77 -15.55 24.97
CA GLU A 26 1.71 -15.90 26.39
C GLU A 26 2.29 -17.28 26.64
N ALA A 27 1.97 -18.27 25.82
CA ALA A 27 2.56 -19.61 25.90
C ALA A 27 4.10 -19.57 25.75
N ALA A 28 4.60 -18.80 24.78
CA ALA A 28 6.04 -18.63 24.61
C ALA A 28 6.70 -17.89 25.76
N ALA A 29 6.03 -16.92 26.36
CA ALA A 29 6.53 -16.20 27.53
C ALA A 29 6.60 -17.13 28.77
N LEU A 30 5.60 -18.01 28.96
CA LEU A 30 5.62 -19.02 30.02
C LEU A 30 6.77 -20.03 29.85
N MET A 31 7.19 -20.29 28.61
CA MET A 31 8.34 -21.12 28.30
C MET A 31 9.69 -20.39 28.47
N GLY A 32 9.70 -19.15 28.95
CA GLY A 32 10.92 -18.37 29.23
C GLY A 32 11.49 -17.64 28.00
N ALA A 33 10.72 -17.47 26.93
CA ALA A 33 11.16 -16.72 25.77
C ALA A 33 11.15 -15.20 26.06
N GLY A 34 12.25 -14.52 25.77
CA GLY A 34 12.34 -13.06 25.87
C GLY A 34 11.47 -12.36 24.81
N GLY A 35 10.91 -11.17 25.13
CA GLY A 35 9.98 -10.44 24.27
C GLY A 35 10.44 -10.20 22.83
N LEU A 36 11.71 -9.88 22.62
CA LEU A 36 12.29 -9.73 21.27
C LEU A 36 12.26 -11.04 20.47
N LYS A 37 12.49 -12.17 21.13
CA LYS A 37 12.46 -13.50 20.51
C LYS A 37 11.05 -13.88 20.12
N ILE A 38 10.06 -13.56 20.95
CA ILE A 38 8.63 -13.74 20.67
C ILE A 38 8.24 -12.90 19.45
N PHE A 39 8.61 -11.63 19.44
CA PHE A 39 8.28 -10.73 18.33
C PHE A 39 8.81 -11.23 16.98
N PHE A 40 10.12 -11.54 16.89
CA PHE A 40 10.71 -11.94 15.61
C PHE A 40 10.34 -13.36 15.16
N LYS A 41 10.04 -14.25 16.09
CA LYS A 41 9.80 -15.66 15.78
C LYS A 41 8.32 -16.04 15.69
N ILE A 42 7.44 -15.31 16.36
CA ILE A 42 5.99 -15.58 16.41
C ILE A 42 5.23 -14.44 15.74
N THR A 43 5.28 -13.23 16.27
CA THR A 43 4.44 -12.10 15.84
C THR A 43 4.79 -11.64 14.42
N PHE A 44 6.07 -11.41 14.13
CA PHE A 44 6.50 -10.90 12.83
C PHE A 44 6.19 -11.83 11.64
N PRO A 45 6.46 -13.15 11.69
CA PRO A 45 6.13 -14.02 10.57
C PRO A 45 4.63 -14.19 10.32
N GLN A 46 3.80 -14.01 11.35
CA GLN A 46 2.35 -14.05 11.21
C GLN A 46 1.81 -12.78 10.54
N MET A 47 2.33 -11.61 10.93
CA MET A 47 1.88 -10.32 10.38
C MET A 47 2.50 -9.94 9.03
N LYS A 48 3.52 -10.67 8.56
CA LYS A 48 4.27 -10.34 7.33
C LYS A 48 3.37 -10.17 6.10
N TRP A 49 2.32 -10.96 5.96
CA TRP A 49 1.39 -10.87 4.84
C TRP A 49 0.49 -9.65 4.91
N ALA A 50 0.02 -9.28 6.10
CA ALA A 50 -0.75 -8.06 6.33
C ALA A 50 0.11 -6.82 6.08
N LEU A 51 1.36 -6.84 6.55
CA LEU A 51 2.32 -5.77 6.31
C LEU A 51 2.60 -5.60 4.81
N LEU A 52 2.83 -6.70 4.09
CA LEU A 52 3.07 -6.68 2.66
C LEU A 52 1.87 -6.11 1.91
N TYR A 53 0.66 -6.52 2.27
CA TYR A 53 -0.57 -5.97 1.70
C TYR A 53 -0.74 -4.48 2.00
N GLY A 54 -0.49 -4.06 3.24
CA GLY A 54 -0.49 -2.65 3.64
C GLY A 54 0.50 -1.80 2.83
N VAL A 55 1.71 -2.31 2.59
CA VAL A 55 2.72 -1.63 1.76
C VAL A 55 2.24 -1.49 0.31
N ILE A 56 1.59 -2.52 -0.25
CA ILE A 56 1.05 -2.47 -1.62
C ILE A 56 -0.06 -1.41 -1.72
N LEU A 57 -0.97 -1.37 -0.75
CA LEU A 57 -2.01 -0.34 -0.71
C LEU A 57 -1.42 1.06 -0.57
N CYS A 58 -0.40 1.23 0.29
CA CYS A 58 0.34 2.49 0.41
C CYS A 58 0.97 2.92 -0.91
N THR A 59 1.61 2.01 -1.61
CA THR A 59 2.25 2.30 -2.90
C THR A 59 1.22 2.70 -3.94
N SER A 60 0.10 1.97 -4.03
CA SER A 60 -0.99 2.30 -4.96
C SER A 60 -1.61 3.66 -4.67
N ARG A 61 -1.79 3.99 -3.39
CA ARG A 61 -2.31 5.30 -2.95
C ARG A 61 -1.31 6.42 -3.23
N ALA A 62 0.00 6.17 -3.02
CA ALA A 62 1.07 7.13 -3.25
C ALA A 62 1.22 7.49 -4.74
N LEU A 63 0.97 6.53 -5.64
CA LEU A 63 0.99 6.79 -7.10
C LEU A 63 -0.09 7.80 -7.53
N GLY A 64 -1.23 7.85 -6.83
CA GLY A 64 -2.31 8.80 -7.09
C GLY A 64 -2.25 10.09 -6.26
N GLU A 65 -1.15 10.36 -5.53
CA GLU A 65 -1.05 11.54 -4.67
C GLU A 65 -0.83 12.81 -5.49
N PHE A 66 -1.84 13.67 -5.52
CA PHE A 66 -1.83 14.94 -6.23
C PHE A 66 -1.75 16.14 -5.27
N GLY A 67 -2.64 16.20 -4.29
CA GLY A 67 -2.87 17.40 -3.48
C GLY A 67 -1.66 17.83 -2.65
N ALA A 68 -1.06 16.92 -1.88
CA ALA A 68 0.08 17.24 -1.03
C ALA A 68 1.34 17.56 -1.86
N VAL A 69 1.51 16.89 -3.00
CA VAL A 69 2.64 17.15 -3.90
C VAL A 69 2.47 18.47 -4.63
N ASN A 70 1.27 18.82 -5.08
CA ASN A 70 0.97 20.09 -5.74
C ASN A 70 1.27 21.29 -4.82
N ALA A 71 0.96 21.17 -3.53
CA ALA A 71 1.23 22.22 -2.55
C ALA A 71 2.74 22.48 -2.32
N LEU A 72 3.57 21.45 -2.47
CA LEU A 72 5.00 21.50 -2.17
C LEU A 72 5.88 21.61 -3.42
N SER A 73 5.42 21.06 -4.55
CA SER A 73 6.18 20.99 -5.79
C SER A 73 5.84 22.15 -6.71
N LYS A 74 6.80 23.02 -6.97
CA LYS A 74 6.62 24.23 -7.80
C LYS A 74 7.43 24.18 -9.11
N THR A 75 8.35 23.23 -9.26
CA THR A 75 9.28 23.19 -10.39
C THR A 75 8.96 22.01 -11.31
N ARG A 76 8.44 22.32 -12.50
CA ARG A 76 8.17 21.32 -13.55
C ARG A 76 9.47 20.67 -14.03
N GLY A 77 9.45 19.34 -14.16
CA GLY A 77 10.58 18.56 -14.66
C GLY A 77 11.54 18.02 -13.59
N GLU A 78 11.63 18.65 -12.41
CA GLU A 78 12.51 18.20 -11.34
C GLU A 78 11.76 17.52 -10.20
N THR A 79 10.58 18.04 -9.83
CA THR A 79 9.85 17.62 -8.63
C THR A 79 8.43 17.16 -8.93
N PHE A 80 8.00 17.19 -10.18
CA PHE A 80 6.65 16.76 -10.55
C PHE A 80 6.50 15.24 -10.48
N THR A 81 5.39 14.79 -9.88
CA THR A 81 4.93 13.41 -9.98
C THR A 81 4.07 13.22 -11.23
N LEU A 82 3.85 11.97 -11.65
CA LEU A 82 3.02 11.66 -12.83
C LEU A 82 1.64 12.34 -12.81
N PRO A 83 0.86 12.34 -11.69
CA PRO A 83 -0.41 13.06 -11.65
C PRO A 83 -0.28 14.57 -11.87
N LEU A 84 0.80 15.17 -11.38
CA LEU A 84 1.05 16.61 -11.54
C LEU A 84 1.43 16.96 -12.98
N GLU A 85 2.20 16.11 -13.64
CA GLU A 85 2.56 16.30 -15.06
C GLU A 85 1.34 16.14 -15.96
N ILE A 86 0.42 15.20 -15.65
CA ILE A 86 -0.86 15.05 -16.36
C ILE A 86 -1.69 16.33 -16.27
N ASP A 87 -1.78 16.91 -15.09
CA ASP A 87 -2.50 18.18 -14.87
C ASP A 87 -1.87 19.33 -15.63
N ALA A 88 -0.54 19.46 -15.60
CA ALA A 88 0.20 20.49 -16.32
C ALA A 88 0.05 20.36 -17.85
N LEU A 89 0.06 19.14 -18.38
CA LEU A 89 -0.18 18.86 -19.79
C LEU A 89 -1.61 19.22 -20.19
N TYR A 90 -2.59 18.87 -19.35
CA TYR A 90 -3.99 19.19 -19.59
C TYR A 90 -4.23 20.71 -19.58
N MET A 91 -3.67 21.43 -18.60
CA MET A 91 -3.80 22.88 -18.48
C MET A 91 -3.09 23.68 -19.60
N SER A 92 -2.15 23.07 -20.32
CA SER A 92 -1.49 23.74 -21.46
C SER A 92 -2.41 23.96 -22.68
N GLY A 93 -3.55 23.25 -22.76
CA GLY A 93 -4.64 23.50 -23.69
C GLY A 93 -4.37 23.23 -25.17
N THR A 94 -3.19 22.70 -25.53
CA THR A 94 -2.87 22.32 -26.90
C THR A 94 -3.44 20.93 -27.21
N GLU A 95 -4.00 20.69 -28.40
CA GLU A 95 -4.58 19.36 -28.74
C GLU A 95 -3.59 18.21 -28.54
N GLN A 96 -2.33 18.42 -28.89
CA GLN A 96 -1.27 17.42 -28.69
C GLN A 96 -0.99 17.15 -27.20
N SER A 97 -0.98 18.18 -26.36
CA SER A 97 -0.72 18.05 -24.93
C SER A 97 -1.90 17.39 -24.18
N VAL A 98 -3.12 17.70 -24.59
CA VAL A 98 -4.32 17.07 -24.04
C VAL A 98 -4.33 15.57 -24.39
N THR A 99 -4.02 15.21 -25.63
CA THR A 99 -3.90 13.80 -26.05
C THR A 99 -2.80 13.08 -25.27
N ALA A 100 -1.65 13.72 -25.06
CA ALA A 100 -0.56 13.18 -24.25
C ALA A 100 -0.98 13.00 -22.78
N ALA A 101 -1.74 13.93 -22.21
CA ALA A 101 -2.27 13.82 -20.85
C ALA A 101 -3.16 12.59 -20.68
N PHE A 102 -4.06 12.32 -21.63
CA PHE A 102 -4.90 11.12 -21.63
C PHE A 102 -4.11 9.84 -21.77
N ALA A 103 -3.08 9.81 -22.63
CA ALA A 103 -2.21 8.66 -22.80
C ALA A 103 -1.44 8.32 -21.51
N VAL A 104 -0.83 9.31 -20.87
CA VAL A 104 -0.10 9.12 -19.60
C VAL A 104 -1.04 8.73 -18.47
N SER A 105 -2.24 9.30 -18.44
CA SER A 105 -3.28 8.97 -17.47
C SER A 105 -3.73 7.51 -17.57
N SER A 106 -3.97 7.01 -18.78
CA SER A 106 -4.34 5.61 -19.01
C SER A 106 -3.22 4.65 -18.56
N LEU A 107 -1.98 5.00 -18.82
CA LEU A 107 -0.82 4.22 -18.40
C LEU A 107 -0.70 4.17 -16.86
N LEU A 108 -0.95 5.28 -16.20
CA LEU A 108 -0.97 5.34 -14.72
C LEU A 108 -2.06 4.45 -14.12
N VAL A 109 -3.26 4.44 -14.69
CA VAL A 109 -4.37 3.58 -14.25
C VAL A 109 -4.00 2.10 -14.41
N ILE A 110 -3.40 1.74 -15.55
CA ILE A 110 -2.94 0.36 -15.81
C ILE A 110 -1.88 -0.05 -14.77
N LEU A 111 -0.89 0.79 -14.49
CA LEU A 111 0.12 0.53 -13.48
C LEU A 111 -0.48 0.38 -12.09
N ALA A 112 -1.38 1.29 -11.70
CA ALA A 112 -2.06 1.25 -10.40
C ALA A 112 -2.93 0.00 -10.22
N TYR A 113 -3.44 -0.58 -11.30
CA TYR A 113 -4.20 -1.84 -11.26
C TYR A 113 -3.30 -3.08 -11.25
N ILE A 114 -2.24 -3.10 -12.07
CA ILE A 114 -1.36 -4.27 -12.21
C ILE A 114 -0.59 -4.53 -10.93
N ILE A 115 -0.11 -3.49 -10.23
CA ILE A 115 0.68 -3.63 -9.01
C ILE A 115 -0.09 -4.43 -7.94
N PRO A 116 -1.27 -4.01 -7.46
CA PRO A 116 -2.01 -4.77 -6.45
C PRO A 116 -2.51 -6.12 -6.97
N SER A 117 -2.91 -6.22 -8.23
CA SER A 117 -3.40 -7.48 -8.82
C SER A 117 -2.33 -8.57 -8.84
N LYS A 118 -1.11 -8.25 -9.25
CA LYS A 118 0.01 -9.20 -9.26
C LYS A 118 0.36 -9.71 -7.86
N TYR A 119 0.34 -8.83 -6.86
CA TYR A 119 0.67 -9.20 -5.49
C TYR A 119 -0.48 -9.90 -4.76
N SER A 120 -1.73 -9.56 -5.06
CA SER A 120 -2.90 -10.28 -4.55
C SER A 120 -2.91 -11.75 -4.98
N GLY A 121 -2.50 -12.04 -6.22
CA GLY A 121 -2.35 -13.42 -6.72
C GLY A 121 -1.30 -14.24 -5.97
N ILE A 122 -0.26 -13.62 -5.43
CA ILE A 122 0.77 -14.29 -4.62
C ILE A 122 0.24 -14.62 -3.21
N SER A 123 -0.56 -13.72 -2.63
CA SER A 123 -1.18 -13.93 -1.32
C SER A 123 -2.24 -15.04 -1.33
N GLY A 124 -3.02 -15.15 -2.41
CA GLY A 124 -4.06 -16.17 -2.54
C GLY A 124 -3.55 -17.62 -2.69
N LYS A 125 -2.31 -17.82 -3.14
CA LYS A 125 -1.73 -19.15 -3.33
C LYS A 125 -1.18 -19.79 -2.05
N ASN A 126 -0.98 -19.02 -0.98
CA ASN A 126 -0.31 -19.52 0.24
C ASN A 126 -1.24 -19.72 1.45
N LYS A 127 -2.56 -19.57 1.30
CA LYS A 127 -3.55 -19.91 2.33
C LYS A 127 -4.55 -20.92 1.80
N LYS A 128 -4.37 -22.18 2.16
CA LYS A 128 -5.47 -23.09 2.45
C LYS A 128 -6.16 -22.52 3.71
N GLY A 129 -7.29 -21.88 3.54
CA GLY A 129 -8.12 -21.41 4.63
C GLY A 129 -8.36 -19.89 4.62
N GLU A 130 -9.55 -19.53 4.18
CA GLU A 130 -10.27 -18.26 4.30
C GLU A 130 -9.89 -17.10 3.39
N PRO A 131 -10.82 -16.65 2.55
CA PRO A 131 -10.66 -15.44 1.77
C PRO A 131 -10.82 -14.22 2.67
N LEU A 132 -9.83 -13.31 2.63
CA LEU A 132 -9.82 -12.00 3.29
C LEU A 132 -11.07 -11.13 2.99
N ILE A 133 -11.89 -11.54 2.01
CA ILE A 133 -13.15 -10.88 1.63
C ILE A 133 -14.26 -11.10 2.69
N CYS A 134 -14.14 -12.09 3.57
CA CYS A 134 -15.14 -12.32 4.62
C CYS A 134 -15.02 -11.39 5.84
N MET A 135 -13.96 -10.60 5.97
CA MET A 135 -13.78 -9.65 7.08
C MET A 135 -14.32 -8.25 6.79
N LEU A 136 -14.90 -8.02 5.61
CA LEU A 136 -15.51 -6.72 5.21
C LEU A 136 -17.05 -6.71 5.33
N LYS A 137 -17.60 -7.60 6.14
CA LYS A 137 -19.04 -7.59 6.41
C LYS A 137 -19.33 -7.17 7.84
#